data_a94bb838f261f59d63795908c09c26d6
#
_entry.id   a94bb838f261f59d63795908c09c26d6
#
_cell.length_a   1.000
_cell.length_b   1.000
_cell.length_c   1.000
_cell.angle_alpha   90.00
_cell.angle_beta   90.00
_cell.angle_gamma   90.00
#
_symmetry.space_group_name_H-M   'P 1'
#
loop_
_entity.id
_entity.type
_entity.pdbx_description
1 polymer ?
#
loop_
_entity_poly.entity_id
_entity_poly.type
_entity_poly.pdbx_seq_one_letter_code
_entity_poly.pdbx_strand_id
1 'polypeptide(L)'
;MGLRRWGLSKDILHWIIKANVVGVSTFLSIVSFWSVQVTAELLWLPISTLPICFLPVAVFYVLEQHRFSDAREQGSYLISMMLENIGTLAGLCAYVLFGAVGFAYVQLIAVPQILIIVLFCFPMSQYYYDKWANHGEGKKMEIHLLRLLCTWNQLPAVGVVIGLTLAGLGVEKPQSVTTLFTILIHAGAWMGMVPVGYDLNLSAVKEYGRRLWPIFPVKFILLPAVMYFLTSVFVSDATILTCVVLAAAAPTAIFAVASSQLYGLNVNLAESSFLTTTLAFLFVLYPVIYWWEKTN
;
A
#
# COMPACT_ATOMS: atom_id res chain seq x y z
N MET A 1 20.22 -6.37 8.67
CA MET A 1 21.23 -7.38 9.06
C MET A 1 20.66 -8.54 9.91
N GLY A 2 19.42 -8.44 10.40
CA GLY A 2 18.86 -9.44 11.33
C GLY A 2 18.56 -10.81 10.69
N LEU A 3 17.66 -10.89 9.75
CA LEU A 3 17.13 -12.19 9.27
C LEU A 3 18.06 -12.93 8.29
N ARG A 4 18.92 -12.23 7.53
CA ARG A 4 20.00 -12.88 6.76
C ARG A 4 20.97 -13.70 7.62
N ARG A 5 21.18 -13.28 8.87
CA ARG A 5 22.01 -14.04 9.84
C ARG A 5 21.34 -15.32 10.34
N TRP A 6 20.02 -15.47 10.19
CA TRP A 6 19.26 -16.63 10.65
C TRP A 6 19.15 -17.72 9.57
N GLY A 7 19.85 -17.57 8.43
CA GLY A 7 19.94 -18.63 7.41
C GLY A 7 18.67 -18.85 6.59
N LEU A 8 17.73 -17.90 6.59
CA LEU A 8 16.55 -17.98 5.72
C LEU A 8 17.00 -17.94 4.25
N SER A 9 16.66 -18.97 3.47
CA SER A 9 16.98 -18.97 2.04
C SER A 9 16.03 -18.03 1.28
N LYS A 10 16.50 -17.51 0.14
CA LYS A 10 15.65 -16.70 -0.74
C LYS A 10 14.43 -17.48 -1.25
N ASP A 11 14.53 -18.78 -1.39
CA ASP A 11 13.45 -19.66 -1.83
C ASP A 11 12.34 -19.74 -0.80
N ILE A 12 12.69 -19.86 0.50
CA ILE A 12 11.72 -19.85 1.61
C ILE A 12 11.02 -18.50 1.66
N LEU A 13 11.76 -17.39 1.49
CA LEU A 13 11.19 -16.05 1.46
C LEU A 13 10.18 -15.89 0.34
N HIS A 14 10.55 -16.32 -0.87
CA HIS A 14 9.66 -16.28 -2.04
C HIS A 14 8.40 -17.12 -1.82
N TRP A 15 8.54 -18.31 -1.20
CA TRP A 15 7.40 -19.15 -0.85
C TRP A 15 6.47 -18.48 0.17
N ILE A 16 7.02 -17.82 1.22
CA ILE A 16 6.24 -17.08 2.22
C ILE A 16 5.43 -15.97 1.54
N ILE A 17 6.06 -15.17 0.66
CA ILE A 17 5.36 -14.10 -0.08
C ILE A 17 4.22 -14.68 -0.91
N LYS A 18 4.49 -15.75 -1.67
CA LYS A 18 3.51 -16.38 -2.53
C LYS A 18 2.34 -16.98 -1.73
N ALA A 19 2.63 -17.68 -0.64
CA ALA A 19 1.61 -18.24 0.24
C ALA A 19 0.74 -17.15 0.89
N ASN A 20 1.36 -16.04 1.29
CA ASN A 20 0.63 -14.90 1.84
C ASN A 20 -0.32 -14.28 0.81
N VAL A 21 0.17 -13.96 -0.38
CA VAL A 21 -0.64 -13.28 -1.40
C VAL A 21 -1.71 -14.21 -1.96
N VAL A 22 -1.32 -15.40 -2.40
CA VAL A 22 -2.21 -16.34 -3.11
C VAL A 22 -3.21 -16.99 -2.14
N GLY A 23 -2.75 -17.42 -0.96
CA GLY A 23 -3.58 -18.12 0.01
C GLY A 23 -4.25 -17.18 1.01
N VAL A 24 -3.43 -16.59 1.88
CA VAL A 24 -3.94 -15.84 3.05
C VAL A 24 -4.70 -14.59 2.62
N SER A 25 -4.12 -13.74 1.79
CA SER A 25 -4.78 -12.48 1.39
C SER A 25 -6.04 -12.72 0.57
N THR A 26 -6.08 -13.75 -0.28
CA THR A 26 -7.29 -14.11 -1.04
C THR A 26 -8.39 -14.58 -0.10
N PHE A 27 -8.08 -15.44 0.86
CA PHE A 27 -9.06 -15.90 1.85
C PHE A 27 -9.58 -14.73 2.71
N LEU A 28 -8.67 -13.87 3.20
CA LEU A 28 -9.05 -12.69 3.97
C LEU A 28 -9.97 -11.76 3.17
N SER A 29 -9.70 -11.55 1.88
CA SER A 29 -10.56 -10.78 1.00
C SER A 29 -11.95 -11.40 0.87
N ILE A 30 -12.05 -12.70 0.59
CA ILE A 30 -13.35 -13.38 0.49
C ILE A 30 -14.16 -13.16 1.76
N VAL A 31 -13.59 -13.48 2.93
CA VAL A 31 -14.33 -13.47 4.21
C VAL A 31 -14.70 -12.06 4.65
N SER A 32 -13.83 -11.07 4.40
CA SER A 32 -14.11 -9.66 4.72
C SER A 32 -15.29 -9.15 3.90
N PHE A 33 -15.25 -9.35 2.58
CA PHE A 33 -16.31 -8.86 1.70
C PHE A 33 -17.62 -9.65 1.80
N TRP A 34 -17.58 -10.87 2.29
CA TRP A 34 -18.79 -11.64 2.63
C TRP A 34 -19.61 -11.01 3.76
N SER A 35 -19.01 -10.13 4.56
CA SER A 35 -19.67 -9.45 5.69
C SER A 35 -20.08 -8.00 5.38
N VAL A 36 -19.72 -7.47 4.21
CA VAL A 36 -19.95 -6.06 3.87
C VAL A 36 -21.38 -5.86 3.36
N GLN A 37 -22.07 -4.92 3.98
CA GLN A 37 -23.33 -4.40 3.43
C GLN A 37 -23.03 -3.35 2.37
N VAL A 38 -23.41 -3.63 1.12
CA VAL A 38 -23.12 -2.73 0.00
C VAL A 38 -24.04 -1.51 0.07
N THR A 39 -23.44 -0.34 0.29
CA THR A 39 -24.10 0.96 0.31
C THR A 39 -23.53 1.86 -0.80
N ALA A 40 -24.26 2.93 -1.16
CA ALA A 40 -23.76 3.88 -2.15
C ALA A 40 -22.46 4.58 -1.69
N GLU A 41 -22.29 4.81 -0.39
CA GLU A 41 -21.08 5.42 0.18
C GLU A 41 -19.82 4.56 -0.04
N LEU A 42 -19.97 3.23 -0.13
CA LEU A 42 -18.84 2.33 -0.41
C LEU A 42 -18.21 2.56 -1.78
N LEU A 43 -18.94 3.13 -2.75
CA LEU A 43 -18.40 3.48 -4.05
C LEU A 43 -17.29 4.54 -3.96
N TRP A 44 -17.32 5.36 -2.89
CA TRP A 44 -16.25 6.32 -2.64
C TRP A 44 -14.91 5.67 -2.32
N LEU A 45 -14.89 4.50 -1.69
CA LEU A 45 -13.67 3.82 -1.27
C LEU A 45 -12.71 3.56 -2.45
N PRO A 46 -13.09 2.87 -3.53
CA PRO A 46 -12.19 2.70 -4.67
C PRO A 46 -11.87 4.01 -5.41
N ILE A 47 -12.78 4.99 -5.41
CA ILE A 47 -12.55 6.30 -6.02
C ILE A 47 -11.48 7.07 -5.24
N SER A 48 -11.50 6.99 -3.91
CA SER A 48 -10.56 7.68 -3.04
C SER A 48 -9.09 7.31 -3.27
N THR A 49 -8.82 6.16 -3.87
CA THR A 49 -7.45 5.73 -4.24
C THR A 49 -6.80 6.69 -5.23
N LEU A 50 -7.59 7.30 -6.13
CA LEU A 50 -7.06 8.25 -7.12
C LEU A 50 -6.41 9.47 -6.45
N PRO A 51 -7.11 10.27 -5.63
CA PRO A 51 -6.48 11.39 -4.93
C PRO A 51 -5.38 10.93 -3.95
N ILE A 52 -5.52 9.78 -3.30
CA ILE A 52 -4.47 9.24 -2.43
C ILE A 52 -3.16 9.04 -3.18
N CYS A 53 -3.20 8.47 -4.39
CA CYS A 53 -1.99 8.22 -5.17
C CYS A 53 -1.50 9.46 -5.94
N PHE A 54 -2.39 10.28 -6.50
CA PHE A 54 -2.00 11.33 -7.44
C PHE A 54 -1.78 12.70 -6.79
N LEU A 55 -2.34 13.00 -5.62
CA LEU A 55 -2.05 14.25 -4.91
C LEU A 55 -0.56 14.36 -4.52
N PRO A 56 0.09 13.32 -3.96
CA PRO A 56 1.54 13.36 -3.72
C PRO A 56 2.37 13.53 -5.00
N VAL A 57 1.91 12.97 -6.13
CA VAL A 57 2.55 13.18 -7.44
C VAL A 57 2.48 14.64 -7.86
N ALA A 58 1.32 15.29 -7.70
CA ALA A 58 1.17 16.71 -7.98
C ALA A 58 2.11 17.57 -7.10
N VAL A 59 2.18 17.27 -5.80
CA VAL A 59 3.11 17.93 -4.87
C VAL A 59 4.56 17.74 -5.32
N PHE A 60 4.94 16.54 -5.74
CA PHE A 60 6.29 16.28 -6.25
C PHE A 60 6.62 17.17 -7.45
N TYR A 61 5.78 17.25 -8.45
CA TYR A 61 6.06 18.05 -9.66
C TYR A 61 6.07 19.55 -9.38
N VAL A 62 5.28 20.03 -8.43
CA VAL A 62 5.21 21.47 -8.11
C VAL A 62 6.37 21.91 -7.20
N LEU A 63 6.74 21.11 -6.21
CA LEU A 63 7.63 21.53 -5.13
C LEU A 63 8.96 20.77 -5.07
N GLU A 64 8.98 19.48 -5.45
CA GLU A 64 10.08 18.58 -5.10
C GLU A 64 10.89 18.05 -6.30
N GLN A 65 10.44 18.28 -7.55
CA GLN A 65 11.09 17.70 -8.74
C GLN A 65 12.57 18.06 -8.89
N HIS A 66 12.97 19.23 -8.37
CA HIS A 66 14.36 19.73 -8.47
C HIS A 66 15.24 19.32 -7.28
N ARG A 67 14.68 18.57 -6.32
CA ARG A 67 15.36 18.19 -5.08
C ARG A 67 16.53 17.23 -5.30
N PHE A 68 16.41 16.37 -6.29
CA PHE A 68 17.42 15.38 -6.64
C PHE A 68 17.97 15.66 -8.03
N SER A 69 19.29 15.60 -8.18
CA SER A 69 19.98 15.78 -9.47
C SER A 69 20.00 14.50 -10.31
N ASP A 70 20.05 13.33 -9.65
CA ASP A 70 20.02 12.02 -10.30
C ASP A 70 18.56 11.62 -10.62
N ALA A 71 18.28 11.31 -11.88
CA ALA A 71 16.95 10.92 -12.33
C ALA A 71 16.45 9.61 -11.67
N ARG A 72 17.33 8.67 -11.32
CA ARG A 72 16.94 7.45 -10.59
C ARG A 72 16.47 7.77 -9.16
N GLU A 73 17.12 8.75 -8.50
CA GLU A 73 16.66 9.21 -7.19
C GLU A 73 15.31 9.95 -7.30
N GLN A 74 15.14 10.79 -8.33
CA GLN A 74 13.85 11.44 -8.62
C GLN A 74 12.74 10.42 -8.79
N GLY A 75 12.98 9.37 -9.61
CA GLY A 75 12.02 8.28 -9.84
C GLY A 75 11.67 7.53 -8.57
N SER A 76 12.67 7.08 -7.80
CA SER A 76 12.43 6.36 -6.54
C SER A 76 11.66 7.20 -5.51
N TYR A 77 11.98 8.48 -5.41
CA TYR A 77 11.29 9.40 -4.50
C TYR A 77 9.83 9.62 -4.92
N LEU A 78 9.59 9.91 -6.21
CA LEU A 78 8.24 10.07 -6.75
C LEU A 78 7.35 8.85 -6.48
N ILE A 79 7.87 7.64 -6.76
CA ILE A 79 7.11 6.40 -6.53
C ILE A 79 6.89 6.17 -5.03
N SER A 80 7.87 6.51 -4.21
CA SER A 80 7.74 6.44 -2.75
C SER A 80 6.68 7.41 -2.21
N MET A 81 6.50 8.57 -2.84
CA MET A 81 5.42 9.49 -2.52
C MET A 81 4.06 8.99 -3.02
N MET A 82 4.01 8.40 -4.22
CA MET A 82 2.78 8.00 -4.91
C MET A 82 2.11 6.77 -4.28
N LEU A 83 2.89 5.82 -3.77
CA LEU A 83 2.37 4.53 -3.33
C LEU A 83 2.30 4.43 -1.81
N GLU A 84 1.06 4.26 -1.31
CA GLU A 84 0.76 4.03 0.11
C GLU A 84 0.63 2.52 0.39
N ASN A 85 1.08 2.09 1.58
CA ASN A 85 0.93 0.70 2.05
C ASN A 85 -0.50 0.44 2.57
N ILE A 86 -1.49 0.60 1.67
CA ILE A 86 -2.91 0.54 1.99
C ILE A 86 -3.31 -0.88 2.39
N GLY A 87 -3.19 -1.83 1.47
CA GLY A 87 -3.76 -3.16 1.63
C GLY A 87 -3.17 -3.97 2.78
N THR A 88 -1.88 -3.78 3.11
CA THR A 88 -1.20 -4.56 4.14
C THR A 88 -1.25 -3.85 5.50
N LEU A 89 -0.57 -2.70 5.61
CA LEU A 89 -0.37 -2.07 6.91
C LEU A 89 -1.60 -1.29 7.37
N ALA A 90 -2.18 -0.43 6.51
CA ALA A 90 -3.40 0.27 6.86
C ALA A 90 -4.57 -0.71 7.03
N GLY A 91 -4.66 -1.76 6.21
CA GLY A 91 -5.66 -2.82 6.36
C GLY A 91 -5.59 -3.51 7.72
N LEU A 92 -4.38 -3.87 8.19
CA LEU A 92 -4.19 -4.45 9.52
C LEU A 92 -4.58 -3.47 10.64
N CYS A 93 -4.19 -2.19 10.51
CA CYS A 93 -4.54 -1.15 11.47
C CYS A 93 -6.06 -0.91 11.53
N ALA A 94 -6.74 -0.91 10.38
CA ALA A 94 -8.20 -0.81 10.31
C ALA A 94 -8.89 -2.04 10.93
N TYR A 95 -8.31 -3.23 10.77
CA TYR A 95 -8.81 -4.43 11.46
C TYR A 95 -8.75 -4.28 12.98
N VAL A 96 -7.67 -3.73 13.52
CA VAL A 96 -7.51 -3.51 14.98
C VAL A 96 -8.55 -2.50 15.50
N LEU A 97 -8.92 -1.50 14.69
CA LEU A 97 -9.92 -0.50 15.06
C LEU A 97 -11.35 -1.02 14.92
N PHE A 98 -11.69 -1.61 13.78
CA PHE A 98 -13.06 -1.88 13.35
C PHE A 98 -13.33 -3.35 12.95
N GLY A 99 -12.39 -4.26 13.22
CA GLY A 99 -12.52 -5.67 12.87
C GLY A 99 -12.54 -5.93 11.36
N ALA A 100 -13.26 -6.98 10.95
CA ALA A 100 -13.32 -7.42 9.56
C ALA A 100 -13.89 -6.35 8.60
N VAL A 101 -14.81 -5.51 9.08
CA VAL A 101 -15.42 -4.45 8.28
C VAL A 101 -14.38 -3.37 7.93
N GLY A 102 -13.62 -2.89 8.91
CA GLY A 102 -12.55 -1.93 8.67
C GLY A 102 -11.48 -2.47 7.71
N PHE A 103 -11.09 -3.74 7.88
CA PHE A 103 -10.20 -4.40 6.93
C PHE A 103 -10.79 -4.41 5.52
N ALA A 104 -12.06 -4.79 5.35
CA ALA A 104 -12.73 -4.82 4.05
C ALA A 104 -12.76 -3.44 3.38
N TYR A 105 -13.07 -2.38 4.13
CA TYR A 105 -13.10 -1.02 3.60
C TYR A 105 -11.74 -0.59 3.08
N VAL A 106 -10.66 -0.83 3.82
CA VAL A 106 -9.31 -0.51 3.38
C VAL A 106 -8.87 -1.39 2.20
N GLN A 107 -9.28 -2.68 2.16
CA GLN A 107 -9.02 -3.51 0.98
C GLN A 107 -9.74 -2.98 -0.27
N LEU A 108 -10.95 -2.45 -0.14
CA LEU A 108 -11.68 -1.85 -1.26
C LEU A 108 -10.95 -0.60 -1.80
N ILE A 109 -10.37 0.21 -0.91
CA ILE A 109 -9.47 1.32 -1.30
C ILE A 109 -8.22 0.78 -2.03
N ALA A 110 -7.66 -0.35 -1.60
CA ALA A 110 -6.44 -0.90 -2.18
C ALA A 110 -6.63 -1.53 -3.58
N VAL A 111 -7.84 -1.98 -3.92
CA VAL A 111 -8.10 -2.67 -5.21
C VAL A 111 -7.67 -1.86 -6.44
N PRO A 112 -8.01 -0.58 -6.62
CA PRO A 112 -7.57 0.19 -7.78
C PRO A 112 -6.08 0.50 -7.80
N GLN A 113 -5.39 0.43 -6.66
CA GLN A 113 -3.97 0.75 -6.58
C GLN A 113 -3.13 -0.14 -7.51
N ILE A 114 -3.55 -1.38 -7.74
CA ILE A 114 -2.84 -2.28 -8.66
C ILE A 114 -2.86 -1.76 -10.09
N LEU A 115 -3.99 -1.19 -10.54
CA LEU A 115 -4.09 -0.56 -11.86
C LEU A 115 -3.20 0.67 -11.93
N ILE A 116 -3.15 1.46 -10.85
CA ILE A 116 -2.28 2.63 -10.76
C ILE A 116 -0.80 2.22 -10.83
N ILE A 117 -0.41 1.13 -10.17
CA ILE A 117 0.95 0.60 -10.24
C ILE A 117 1.31 0.24 -11.69
N VAL A 118 0.44 -0.48 -12.38
CA VAL A 118 0.71 -0.96 -13.74
C VAL A 118 0.67 0.18 -14.76
N LEU A 119 -0.33 1.06 -14.67
CA LEU A 119 -0.59 2.10 -15.68
C LEU A 119 0.25 3.36 -15.50
N PHE A 120 0.69 3.65 -14.27
CA PHE A 120 1.39 4.89 -13.95
C PHE A 120 2.75 4.64 -13.27
N CYS A 121 2.81 3.85 -12.19
CA CYS A 121 4.05 3.65 -11.44
C CYS A 121 5.14 2.99 -12.32
N PHE A 122 4.84 1.93 -13.05
CA PHE A 122 5.81 1.25 -13.90
C PHE A 122 6.28 2.11 -15.08
N PRO A 123 5.40 2.78 -15.85
CA PRO A 123 5.83 3.73 -16.89
C PRO A 123 6.66 4.89 -16.36
N MET A 124 6.29 5.45 -15.20
CA MET A 124 7.08 6.50 -14.55
C MET A 124 8.46 6.00 -14.13
N SER A 125 8.54 4.77 -13.57
CA SER A 125 9.81 4.13 -13.22
C SER A 125 10.72 4.00 -14.44
N GLN A 126 10.17 3.48 -15.54
CA GLN A 126 10.91 3.33 -16.80
C GLN A 126 11.35 4.68 -17.34
N TYR A 127 10.48 5.69 -17.34
CA TYR A 127 10.81 7.03 -17.83
C TYR A 127 12.01 7.62 -17.06
N TYR A 128 12.06 7.50 -15.74
CA TYR A 128 13.16 8.03 -14.95
C TYR A 128 14.45 7.23 -15.12
N TYR A 129 14.36 5.91 -15.34
CA TYR A 129 15.50 5.10 -15.71
C TYR A 129 16.06 5.50 -17.08
N ASP A 130 15.21 5.64 -18.10
CA ASP A 130 15.61 6.03 -19.44
C ASP A 130 16.20 7.45 -19.48
N LYS A 131 15.62 8.37 -18.72
CA LYS A 131 16.16 9.72 -18.51
C LYS A 131 17.58 9.70 -17.94
N TRP A 132 17.86 8.78 -17.04
CA TRP A 132 19.21 8.58 -16.51
C TRP A 132 20.14 7.92 -17.53
N ALA A 133 19.70 6.83 -18.18
CA ALA A 133 20.54 6.01 -19.08
C ALA A 133 20.91 6.74 -20.39
N ASN A 134 20.03 7.56 -20.91
CA ASN A 134 20.17 8.20 -22.23
C ASN A 134 20.43 9.72 -22.13
N HIS A 135 20.86 10.24 -20.97
CA HIS A 135 21.05 11.66 -20.76
C HIS A 135 19.84 12.54 -21.19
N GLY A 136 18.63 11.96 -21.18
CA GLY A 136 17.39 12.68 -21.47
C GLY A 136 16.58 12.16 -22.68
N GLU A 137 17.09 11.22 -23.45
CA GLU A 137 16.34 10.61 -24.56
C GLU A 137 15.71 9.29 -24.11
N GLY A 138 14.41 9.30 -23.81
CA GLY A 138 13.66 8.13 -23.35
C GLY A 138 13.24 7.18 -24.47
N LYS A 139 13.43 5.88 -24.30
CA LYS A 139 12.88 4.82 -25.14
C LYS A 139 11.44 4.53 -24.74
N LYS A 140 10.52 4.37 -25.71
CA LYS A 140 9.13 3.96 -25.43
C LYS A 140 9.12 2.50 -24.93
N MET A 141 8.50 2.27 -23.76
CA MET A 141 8.29 0.95 -23.20
C MET A 141 6.99 0.33 -23.76
N GLU A 142 7.08 -0.92 -24.22
CA GLU A 142 5.90 -1.72 -24.56
C GLU A 142 5.38 -2.40 -23.28
N ILE A 143 4.24 -1.91 -22.78
CA ILE A 143 3.59 -2.46 -21.58
C ILE A 143 2.61 -3.55 -22.02
N HIS A 144 2.90 -4.80 -21.68
CA HIS A 144 1.95 -5.91 -21.87
C HIS A 144 0.97 -5.97 -20.69
N LEU A 145 -0.04 -5.09 -20.69
CA LEU A 145 -1.04 -4.93 -19.61
C LEU A 145 -1.69 -6.27 -19.19
N LEU A 146 -2.12 -7.08 -20.17
CA LEU A 146 -2.76 -8.37 -19.90
C LEU A 146 -1.86 -9.33 -19.12
N ARG A 147 -0.56 -9.32 -19.40
CA ARG A 147 0.40 -10.18 -18.71
C ARG A 147 0.62 -9.75 -17.25
N LEU A 148 0.50 -8.45 -16.96
CA LEU A 148 0.64 -7.88 -15.62
C LEU A 148 -0.65 -8.03 -14.79
N LEU A 149 -1.83 -7.94 -15.43
CA LEU A 149 -3.11 -8.10 -14.77
C LEU A 149 -3.48 -9.56 -14.51
N CYS A 150 -3.01 -10.50 -15.34
CA CYS A 150 -3.27 -11.94 -15.18
C CYS A 150 -2.14 -12.64 -14.41
N THR A 151 -1.80 -12.16 -13.23
CA THR A 151 -0.82 -12.77 -12.33
C THR A 151 -1.48 -13.35 -11.07
N TRP A 152 -0.81 -14.31 -10.43
CA TRP A 152 -1.24 -14.88 -9.16
C TRP A 152 -1.44 -13.82 -8.06
N ASN A 153 -0.77 -12.67 -8.18
CA ASN A 153 -0.90 -11.55 -7.24
C ASN A 153 -2.27 -10.85 -7.29
N GLN A 154 -3.10 -11.15 -8.30
CA GLN A 154 -4.46 -10.60 -8.46
C GLN A 154 -5.54 -11.46 -7.80
N LEU A 155 -5.21 -12.65 -7.27
CA LEU A 155 -6.18 -13.52 -6.63
C LEU A 155 -6.92 -12.85 -5.45
N PRO A 156 -6.33 -11.97 -4.63
CA PRO A 156 -7.10 -11.22 -3.63
C PRO A 156 -8.24 -10.38 -4.23
N ALA A 157 -8.06 -9.80 -5.43
CA ALA A 157 -9.12 -9.06 -6.12
C ALA A 157 -10.26 -9.99 -6.58
N VAL A 158 -9.93 -11.21 -7.04
CA VAL A 158 -10.94 -12.24 -7.30
C VAL A 158 -11.68 -12.62 -6.01
N GLY A 159 -10.96 -12.70 -4.89
CA GLY A 159 -11.55 -12.93 -3.56
C GLY A 159 -12.57 -11.86 -3.17
N VAL A 160 -12.33 -10.59 -3.50
CA VAL A 160 -13.31 -9.49 -3.30
C VAL A 160 -14.61 -9.78 -4.05
N VAL A 161 -14.53 -10.15 -5.34
CA VAL A 161 -15.71 -10.46 -6.16
C VAL A 161 -16.48 -11.64 -5.58
N ILE A 162 -15.80 -12.71 -5.19
CA ILE A 162 -16.44 -13.88 -4.55
C ILE A 162 -17.13 -13.47 -3.25
N GLY A 163 -16.45 -12.70 -2.38
CA GLY A 163 -17.01 -12.25 -1.10
C GLY A 163 -18.26 -11.40 -1.28
N LEU A 164 -18.24 -10.42 -2.20
CA LEU A 164 -19.40 -9.59 -2.53
C LEU A 164 -20.56 -10.42 -3.12
N THR A 165 -20.26 -11.42 -3.94
CA THR A 165 -21.28 -12.32 -4.48
C THR A 165 -21.96 -13.12 -3.36
N LEU A 166 -21.19 -13.67 -2.42
CA LEU A 166 -21.74 -14.40 -1.26
C LEU A 166 -22.58 -13.49 -0.37
N ALA A 167 -22.15 -12.24 -0.14
CA ALA A 167 -22.92 -11.24 0.61
C ALA A 167 -24.25 -10.91 -0.11
N GLY A 168 -24.20 -10.69 -1.42
CA GLY A 168 -25.38 -10.35 -2.23
C GLY A 168 -26.40 -11.51 -2.34
N LEU A 169 -25.94 -12.74 -2.28
CA LEU A 169 -26.80 -13.94 -2.24
C LEU A 169 -27.36 -14.25 -0.85
N GLY A 170 -26.99 -13.47 0.18
CA GLY A 170 -27.46 -13.68 1.55
C GLY A 170 -26.96 -14.99 2.18
N VAL A 171 -25.85 -15.55 1.70
CA VAL A 171 -25.28 -16.79 2.24
C VAL A 171 -24.75 -16.53 3.65
N GLU A 172 -25.24 -17.30 4.63
CA GLU A 172 -24.76 -17.20 6.01
C GLU A 172 -23.29 -17.64 6.12
N LYS A 173 -22.50 -16.81 6.84
CA LYS A 173 -21.09 -17.08 7.07
C LYS A 173 -20.89 -18.03 8.25
N PRO A 174 -20.31 -19.24 8.05
CA PRO A 174 -20.04 -20.17 9.14
C PRO A 174 -19.09 -19.60 10.20
N GLN A 175 -19.34 -19.91 11.47
CA GLN A 175 -18.49 -19.45 12.59
C GLN A 175 -17.03 -19.92 12.45
N SER A 176 -16.80 -21.10 11.91
CA SER A 176 -15.45 -21.63 11.64
C SER A 176 -14.64 -20.75 10.70
N VAL A 177 -15.29 -20.13 9.69
CA VAL A 177 -14.67 -19.20 8.74
C VAL A 177 -14.24 -17.91 9.45
N THR A 178 -15.06 -17.41 10.38
CA THR A 178 -14.73 -16.22 11.18
C THR A 178 -13.55 -16.48 12.12
N THR A 179 -13.50 -17.67 12.75
CA THR A 179 -12.37 -18.05 13.60
C THR A 179 -11.08 -18.18 12.80
N LEU A 180 -11.13 -18.81 11.62
CA LEU A 180 -9.98 -18.94 10.73
C LEU A 180 -9.50 -17.59 10.22
N PHE A 181 -10.42 -16.65 9.92
CA PHE A 181 -10.10 -15.28 9.54
C PHE A 181 -9.25 -14.57 10.62
N THR A 182 -9.66 -14.65 11.88
CA THR A 182 -8.94 -14.04 13.01
C THR A 182 -7.52 -14.59 13.15
N ILE A 183 -7.32 -15.88 12.93
CA ILE A 183 -5.98 -16.48 12.95
C ILE A 183 -5.14 -16.02 11.76
N LEU A 184 -5.72 -16.08 10.56
CA LEU A 184 -4.99 -15.81 9.31
C LEU A 184 -4.65 -14.34 9.12
N ILE A 185 -5.41 -13.40 9.68
CA ILE A 185 -5.07 -11.97 9.56
C ILE A 185 -3.76 -11.65 10.29
N HIS A 186 -3.54 -12.24 11.46
CA HIS A 186 -2.28 -12.10 12.18
C HIS A 186 -1.14 -12.83 11.49
N ALA A 187 -1.37 -14.05 11.01
CA ALA A 187 -0.38 -14.80 10.23
C ALA A 187 0.04 -14.05 8.96
N GLY A 188 -0.93 -13.52 8.22
CA GLY A 188 -0.70 -12.74 7.01
C GLY A 188 0.10 -11.46 7.26
N ALA A 189 -0.15 -10.78 8.38
CA ALA A 189 0.63 -9.63 8.79
C ALA A 189 2.12 -9.97 8.99
N TRP A 190 2.41 -11.05 9.73
CA TRP A 190 3.78 -11.53 9.92
C TRP A 190 4.42 -11.98 8.60
N MET A 191 3.71 -12.74 7.77
CA MET A 191 4.20 -13.17 6.47
C MET A 191 4.49 -12.00 5.53
N GLY A 192 3.76 -10.88 5.64
CA GLY A 192 4.00 -9.66 4.88
C GLY A 192 5.21 -8.86 5.39
N MET A 193 5.50 -8.92 6.70
CA MET A 193 6.61 -8.17 7.31
C MET A 193 7.96 -8.87 7.24
N VAL A 194 7.99 -10.21 7.18
CA VAL A 194 9.23 -10.99 7.12
C VAL A 194 10.12 -10.63 5.91
N PRO A 195 9.59 -10.52 4.67
CA PRO A 195 10.38 -10.10 3.52
C PRO A 195 11.02 -8.73 3.68
N VAL A 196 10.26 -7.80 4.25
CA VAL A 196 10.72 -6.44 4.54
C VAL A 196 11.93 -6.45 5.47
N GLY A 197 11.83 -7.20 6.57
CA GLY A 197 12.93 -7.32 7.54
C GLY A 197 14.17 -8.06 7.00
N TYR A 198 14.00 -8.88 5.95
CA TYR A 198 15.08 -9.64 5.35
C TYR A 198 16.04 -8.78 4.52
N ASP A 199 15.51 -7.91 3.67
CA ASP A 199 16.31 -7.08 2.75
C ASP A 199 16.66 -5.70 3.32
N LEU A 200 16.26 -5.41 4.55
CA LEU A 200 16.36 -4.11 5.19
C LEU A 200 17.81 -3.63 5.32
N ASN A 201 18.12 -2.50 4.67
CA ASN A 201 19.42 -1.86 4.71
C ASN A 201 19.41 -0.60 5.61
N LEU A 202 19.74 -0.78 6.89
CA LEU A 202 19.76 0.34 7.87
C LEU A 202 20.82 1.42 7.53
N SER A 203 21.86 1.10 6.78
CA SER A 203 22.87 2.10 6.37
C SER A 203 22.30 3.10 5.35
N ALA A 204 21.38 2.66 4.49
CA ALA A 204 20.69 3.53 3.54
C ALA A 204 19.84 4.61 4.25
N VAL A 205 19.27 4.28 5.40
CA VAL A 205 18.50 5.26 6.20
C VAL A 205 19.38 6.41 6.69
N LYS A 206 20.63 6.15 7.05
CA LYS A 206 21.57 7.22 7.45
C LYS A 206 21.91 8.15 6.29
N GLU A 207 22.01 7.60 5.08
CA GLU A 207 22.35 8.34 3.87
C GLU A 207 21.17 9.20 3.38
N TYR A 208 19.98 8.62 3.28
CA TYR A 208 18.82 9.26 2.65
C TYR A 208 17.82 9.86 3.64
N GLY A 209 17.80 9.49 4.91
CA GLY A 209 16.77 9.88 5.87
C GLY A 209 16.55 11.39 5.97
N ARG A 210 17.64 12.20 5.98
CA ARG A 210 17.52 13.67 6.00
C ARG A 210 16.97 14.25 4.68
N ARG A 211 17.20 13.57 3.56
CA ARG A 211 16.73 14.00 2.23
C ARG A 211 15.24 13.65 2.04
N LEU A 212 14.73 12.68 2.81
CA LEU A 212 13.34 12.22 2.77
C LEU A 212 12.39 13.05 3.66
N TRP A 213 12.91 14.01 4.44
CA TRP A 213 12.08 14.79 5.37
C TRP A 213 10.78 15.34 4.78
N PRO A 214 10.73 15.90 3.55
CA PRO A 214 9.49 16.47 3.01
C PRO A 214 8.39 15.45 2.70
N ILE A 215 8.71 14.14 2.63
CA ILE A 215 7.69 13.12 2.43
C ILE A 215 6.74 13.04 3.62
N PHE A 216 7.23 13.35 4.85
CA PHE A 216 6.44 13.21 6.08
C PHE A 216 5.26 14.19 6.15
N PRO A 217 5.43 15.52 5.96
CA PRO A 217 4.30 16.44 5.98
C PRO A 217 3.32 16.16 4.85
N VAL A 218 3.78 15.69 3.68
CA VAL A 218 2.87 15.34 2.58
C VAL A 218 2.02 14.12 2.94
N LYS A 219 2.64 13.02 3.37
CA LYS A 219 1.93 11.77 3.65
C LYS A 219 1.14 11.79 4.95
N PHE A 220 1.65 12.44 6.00
CA PHE A 220 1.09 12.32 7.35
C PHE A 220 0.25 13.52 7.79
N ILE A 221 0.29 14.62 7.05
CA ILE A 221 -0.50 15.82 7.36
C ILE A 221 -1.37 16.21 6.16
N LEU A 222 -0.75 16.57 5.04
CA LEU A 222 -1.47 17.11 3.89
C LEU A 222 -2.47 16.10 3.33
N LEU A 223 -2.01 14.89 3.00
CA LEU A 223 -2.81 13.87 2.35
C LEU A 223 -3.98 13.40 3.23
N PRO A 224 -3.78 13.03 4.51
CA PRO A 224 -4.88 12.69 5.41
C PRO A 224 -5.88 13.83 5.62
N ALA A 225 -5.39 15.07 5.75
CA ALA A 225 -6.25 16.24 5.93
C ALA A 225 -7.11 16.48 4.68
N VAL A 226 -6.53 16.47 3.49
CA VAL A 226 -7.29 16.63 2.24
C VAL A 226 -8.29 15.49 2.08
N MET A 227 -7.91 14.25 2.37
CA MET A 227 -8.80 13.11 2.26
C MET A 227 -9.90 13.12 3.30
N TYR A 228 -9.67 13.63 4.51
CA TYR A 228 -10.70 13.84 5.51
C TYR A 228 -11.77 14.81 4.97
N PHE A 229 -11.38 16.02 4.53
CA PHE A 229 -12.34 17.01 4.02
C PHE A 229 -13.04 16.53 2.75
N LEU A 230 -12.30 15.92 1.82
CA LEU A 230 -12.88 15.41 0.58
C LEU A 230 -13.89 14.28 0.85
N THR A 231 -13.57 13.34 1.73
CA THR A 231 -14.44 12.22 2.08
C THR A 231 -15.69 12.69 2.86
N SER A 232 -15.55 13.64 3.77
CA SER A 232 -16.68 14.16 4.56
C SER A 232 -17.79 14.81 3.72
N VAL A 233 -17.49 15.18 2.47
CA VAL A 233 -18.50 15.70 1.52
C VAL A 233 -19.39 14.58 0.96
N PHE A 234 -18.85 13.36 0.81
CA PHE A 234 -19.53 12.26 0.14
C PHE A 234 -19.99 11.15 1.07
N VAL A 235 -19.46 11.10 2.29
CA VAL A 235 -19.62 9.99 3.23
C VAL A 235 -20.00 10.54 4.61
N SER A 236 -21.06 9.98 5.18
CA SER A 236 -21.54 10.31 6.52
C SER A 236 -21.09 9.25 7.57
N ASP A 237 -20.71 8.05 7.12
CA ASP A 237 -20.26 6.97 8.00
C ASP A 237 -18.85 7.26 8.52
N ALA A 238 -18.73 7.40 9.85
CA ALA A 238 -17.47 7.70 10.53
C ALA A 238 -16.42 6.59 10.34
N THR A 239 -16.84 5.32 10.24
CA THR A 239 -15.94 4.20 10.04
C THR A 239 -15.31 4.25 8.63
N ILE A 240 -16.10 4.56 7.61
CA ILE A 240 -15.61 4.74 6.24
C ILE A 240 -14.64 5.93 6.20
N LEU A 241 -15.01 7.06 6.81
CA LEU A 241 -14.18 8.26 6.88
C LEU A 241 -12.82 7.97 7.51
N THR A 242 -12.82 7.32 8.68
CA THR A 242 -11.56 6.93 9.38
C THR A 242 -10.74 5.95 8.56
N CYS A 243 -11.35 4.98 7.87
CA CYS A 243 -10.65 4.05 7.00
C CYS A 243 -9.96 4.76 5.82
N VAL A 244 -10.61 5.76 5.20
CA VAL A 244 -10.00 6.55 4.12
C VAL A 244 -8.84 7.40 4.64
N VAL A 245 -9.00 8.06 5.78
CA VAL A 245 -7.93 8.85 6.42
C VAL A 245 -6.75 7.96 6.79
N LEU A 246 -7.02 6.78 7.34
CA LEU A 246 -5.97 5.80 7.69
C LEU A 246 -5.23 5.28 6.45
N ALA A 247 -5.95 5.02 5.35
CA ALA A 247 -5.35 4.63 4.08
C ALA A 247 -4.49 5.74 3.48
N ALA A 248 -4.97 6.99 3.55
CA ALA A 248 -4.24 8.18 3.10
C ALA A 248 -2.99 8.46 3.95
N ALA A 249 -3.07 8.18 5.25
CA ALA A 249 -1.94 8.32 6.18
C ALA A 249 -0.98 7.11 6.17
N ALA A 250 -1.22 6.10 5.35
CA ALA A 250 -0.37 4.91 5.31
C ALA A 250 1.06 5.26 4.87
N PRO A 251 2.07 4.51 5.33
CA PRO A 251 3.45 4.75 4.93
C PRO A 251 3.70 4.33 3.48
N THR A 252 4.87 4.62 2.96
CA THR A 252 5.31 4.19 1.63
C THR A 252 5.11 2.67 1.45
N ALA A 253 4.55 2.27 0.31
CA ALA A 253 4.32 0.86 0.00
C ALA A 253 5.62 0.11 -0.30
N ILE A 254 5.65 -1.20 0.01
CA ILE A 254 6.74 -2.10 -0.41
C ILE A 254 6.87 -2.16 -1.95
N PHE A 255 5.77 -1.92 -2.67
CA PHE A 255 5.78 -1.85 -4.13
C PHE A 255 6.64 -0.71 -4.68
N ALA A 256 6.90 0.35 -3.91
CA ALA A 256 7.86 1.40 -4.30
C ALA A 256 9.29 0.85 -4.35
N VAL A 257 9.66 0.01 -3.39
CA VAL A 257 10.95 -0.69 -3.37
C VAL A 257 11.04 -1.68 -4.52
N ALA A 258 10.02 -2.52 -4.70
CA ALA A 258 9.96 -3.51 -5.77
C ALA A 258 10.04 -2.87 -7.17
N SER A 259 9.35 -1.75 -7.40
CA SER A 259 9.42 -1.00 -8.65
C SER A 259 10.81 -0.42 -8.88
N SER A 260 11.44 0.12 -7.83
CA SER A 260 12.80 0.65 -7.91
C SER A 260 13.82 -0.45 -8.26
N GLN A 261 13.66 -1.66 -7.71
CA GLN A 261 14.49 -2.82 -8.05
C GLN A 261 14.26 -3.27 -9.50
N LEU A 262 12.99 -3.39 -9.92
CA LEU A 262 12.61 -3.90 -11.24
C LEU A 262 13.12 -2.99 -12.37
N TYR A 263 13.07 -1.68 -12.17
CA TYR A 263 13.42 -0.69 -13.18
C TYR A 263 14.81 -0.06 -13.01
N GLY A 264 15.63 -0.57 -12.08
CA GLY A 264 17.01 -0.10 -11.89
C GLY A 264 17.12 1.34 -11.35
N LEU A 265 16.11 1.81 -10.62
CA LEU A 265 16.13 3.08 -9.90
C LEU A 265 16.98 3.01 -8.63
N ASN A 266 16.96 4.03 -7.79
CA ASN A 266 17.70 4.03 -6.52
C ASN A 266 16.95 3.25 -5.43
N VAL A 267 17.26 1.97 -5.29
CA VAL A 267 16.63 1.04 -4.32
C VAL A 267 16.87 1.49 -2.88
N ASN A 268 18.08 1.97 -2.56
CA ASN A 268 18.42 2.42 -1.20
C ASN A 268 17.54 3.59 -0.74
N LEU A 269 17.21 4.51 -1.64
CA LEU A 269 16.31 5.62 -1.35
C LEU A 269 14.87 5.11 -1.11
N ALA A 270 14.38 4.20 -1.95
CA ALA A 270 13.05 3.62 -1.78
C ALA A 270 12.91 2.80 -0.48
N GLU A 271 13.92 1.99 -0.13
CA GLU A 271 13.98 1.24 1.14
C GLU A 271 14.02 2.18 2.35
N SER A 272 14.81 3.25 2.26
CA SER A 272 14.88 4.27 3.32
C SER A 272 13.54 4.97 3.51
N SER A 273 12.86 5.31 2.42
CA SER A 273 11.52 5.91 2.46
C SER A 273 10.51 4.95 3.09
N PHE A 274 10.46 3.70 2.62
CA PHE A 274 9.61 2.67 3.17
C PHE A 274 9.84 2.50 4.69
N LEU A 275 11.08 2.34 5.13
CA LEU A 275 11.41 2.08 6.53
C LEU A 275 11.09 3.28 7.42
N THR A 276 11.55 4.49 7.05
CA THR A 276 11.36 5.67 7.88
C THR A 276 9.90 6.06 8.02
N THR A 277 9.13 6.00 6.92
CA THR A 277 7.69 6.28 6.96
C THR A 277 6.92 5.20 7.72
N THR A 278 7.31 3.91 7.60
CA THR A 278 6.69 2.81 8.36
C THR A 278 6.91 2.98 9.86
N LEU A 279 8.13 3.30 10.29
CA LEU A 279 8.42 3.54 11.71
C LEU A 279 7.65 4.76 12.23
N ALA A 280 7.63 5.87 11.49
CA ALA A 280 6.87 7.06 11.89
C ALA A 280 5.36 6.77 11.96
N PHE A 281 4.81 6.03 11.01
CA PHE A 281 3.41 5.63 11.04
C PHE A 281 3.08 4.77 12.26
N LEU A 282 3.83 3.70 12.50
CA LEU A 282 3.54 2.73 13.57
C LEU A 282 3.75 3.31 14.98
N PHE A 283 4.78 4.13 15.17
CA PHE A 283 5.14 4.61 16.51
C PHE A 283 4.62 6.00 16.84
N VAL A 284 4.19 6.77 15.85
CA VAL A 284 3.69 8.13 16.08
C VAL A 284 2.24 8.27 15.60
N LEU A 285 1.99 8.06 14.32
CA LEU A 285 0.71 8.44 13.73
C LEU A 285 -0.42 7.46 14.11
N TYR A 286 -0.20 6.16 13.96
CA TYR A 286 -1.22 5.17 14.27
C TYR A 286 -1.64 5.16 15.76
N PRO A 287 -0.74 5.28 16.74
CA PRO A 287 -1.14 5.46 18.14
C PRO A 287 -2.03 6.68 18.37
N VAL A 288 -1.76 7.80 17.66
CA VAL A 288 -2.61 9.01 17.76
C VAL A 288 -4.00 8.75 17.18
N ILE A 289 -4.09 8.13 15.99
CA ILE A 289 -5.36 7.77 15.35
C ILE A 289 -6.13 6.77 16.23
N TYR A 290 -5.44 5.75 16.76
CA TYR A 290 -6.03 4.74 17.63
C TYR A 290 -6.60 5.36 18.92
N TRP A 291 -5.83 6.23 19.56
CA TRP A 291 -6.28 6.93 20.77
C TRP A 291 -7.49 7.83 20.47
N TRP A 292 -7.43 8.60 19.40
CA TRP A 292 -8.54 9.47 18.96
C TRP A 292 -9.83 8.67 18.77
N GLU A 293 -9.76 7.55 18.04
CA GLU A 293 -10.93 6.71 17.73
C GLU A 293 -11.50 6.00 18.97
N LYS A 294 -10.69 5.74 19.99
CA LYS A 294 -11.15 5.12 21.25
C LYS A 294 -11.72 6.11 22.26
N THR A 295 -11.46 7.39 22.09
CA THR A 295 -11.90 8.45 23.02
C THR A 295 -13.12 9.23 22.53
N ASN A 296 -13.45 9.14 21.24
CA ASN A 296 -14.63 9.72 20.62
C ASN A 296 -15.62 8.63 20.20
#